data_d6d389aae1a8730ec03f70126972a08a
#
_entry.id   d6d389aae1a8730ec03f70126972a08a
#
_cell.length_a   1.000
_cell.length_b   1.000
_cell.length_c   1.000
_cell.angle_alpha   90.00
_cell.angle_beta   90.00
_cell.angle_gamma   90.00
#
_symmetry.space_group_name_H-M   'P 1'
#
loop_
_entity.id
_entity.type
_entity.pdbx_description
1 polymer ?
#
loop_
_entity_poly.entity_id
_entity_poly.type
_entity_poly.pdbx_seq_one_letter_code
_entity_poly.pdbx_strand_id
1 'polypeptide(L)'
;YNDDKDFRDFIHKNADNIYRDNNAEINFNFTQEQESSLNSGKIVEYNQYLIFKNSNGIIRQLLKLSDAIGETDDFDAKIGLRKIRGDWWGCFYKDMMNINKEANLVWKAGKKPERLIRDILEISTQENDLVLDFFAGSGTTCTVAHKMKRRYIGIEQMDYIETITKERLKKVIEGEQGGISKKCDFKGGGSFVYAELKEVNLEVKRQILNAKSASECLKIFNDLNERFLKRADCKIGEIHSEEFQNLDLNEQKRIYCALLDSNEDYLNLGDMDEDAWGIDGITKKYNEIFYS
;
A
#
# COMPACT_ATOMS: atom_id res chain seq x y z
N TYR A 1 -29.59 -16.86 15.65
CA TYR A 1 -29.76 -16.07 14.42
C TYR A 1 -29.26 -16.80 13.15
N ASN A 2 -28.22 -17.61 13.26
CA ASN A 2 -27.58 -18.24 12.09
C ASN A 2 -28.14 -19.60 11.67
N ASP A 3 -28.93 -20.24 12.50
CA ASP A 3 -29.33 -21.66 12.30
C ASP A 3 -30.79 -21.82 11.84
N ASP A 4 -31.60 -20.75 11.93
CA ASP A 4 -32.98 -20.76 11.50
C ASP A 4 -33.16 -20.01 10.17
N LYS A 5 -33.35 -20.73 9.08
CA LYS A 5 -33.55 -20.19 7.75
C LYS A 5 -34.83 -19.36 7.66
N ASP A 6 -35.88 -19.81 8.25
CA ASP A 6 -37.20 -19.16 8.18
C ASP A 6 -37.20 -17.83 8.91
N PHE A 7 -36.48 -17.76 10.04
CA PHE A 7 -36.29 -16.51 10.77
C PHE A 7 -35.42 -15.52 9.98
N ARG A 8 -34.38 -15.98 9.31
CA ARG A 8 -33.57 -15.11 8.44
C ARG A 8 -34.37 -14.55 7.28
N ASP A 9 -35.11 -15.40 6.60
CA ASP A 9 -35.97 -14.99 5.49
C ASP A 9 -37.04 -14.00 5.93
N PHE A 10 -37.64 -14.20 7.14
CA PHE A 10 -38.55 -13.24 7.74
C PHE A 10 -37.89 -11.88 8.00
N ILE A 11 -36.71 -11.86 8.63
CA ILE A 11 -35.97 -10.62 8.91
C ILE A 11 -35.64 -9.89 7.62
N HIS A 12 -35.16 -10.60 6.58
CA HIS A 12 -34.85 -9.98 5.30
C HIS A 12 -36.08 -9.37 4.64
N LYS A 13 -37.16 -10.09 4.60
CA LYS A 13 -38.42 -9.63 3.98
C LYS A 13 -38.99 -8.41 4.68
N ASN A 14 -38.75 -8.25 5.97
CA ASN A 14 -39.31 -7.18 6.80
C ASN A 14 -38.29 -6.14 7.26
N ALA A 15 -37.03 -6.20 6.78
CA ALA A 15 -35.95 -5.37 7.27
C ALA A 15 -36.23 -3.84 7.14
N ASP A 16 -36.99 -3.42 6.12
CA ASP A 16 -37.39 -2.03 5.93
C ASP A 16 -38.42 -1.54 6.94
N ASN A 17 -39.13 -2.46 7.59
CA ASN A 17 -40.16 -2.17 8.58
C ASN A 17 -39.72 -2.44 10.03
N ILE A 18 -38.52 -2.96 10.21
CA ILE A 18 -37.93 -3.19 11.52
C ILE A 18 -36.92 -2.10 11.80
N TYR A 19 -37.04 -1.48 12.96
CA TYR A 19 -36.12 -0.43 13.39
C TYR A 19 -35.38 -0.84 14.64
N ARG A 20 -34.12 -0.41 14.74
CA ARG A 20 -33.35 -0.46 15.97
C ARG A 20 -33.13 0.94 16.51
N ASP A 21 -33.05 1.07 17.81
CA ASP A 21 -32.68 2.33 18.43
C ASP A 21 -31.16 2.50 18.51
N ASN A 22 -30.71 3.73 18.38
CA ASN A 22 -29.32 4.12 18.48
C ASN A 22 -29.19 5.42 19.27
N ASN A 23 -28.02 5.67 19.84
CA ASN A 23 -27.73 6.97 20.42
C ASN A 23 -27.79 8.03 19.31
N ALA A 24 -28.51 9.10 19.58
CA ALA A 24 -28.49 10.24 18.69
C ALA A 24 -27.24 11.09 18.99
N GLU A 25 -26.31 11.13 18.04
CA GLU A 25 -25.02 11.85 18.16
C GLU A 25 -25.13 13.31 17.67
N ILE A 26 -26.35 13.84 17.51
CA ILE A 26 -26.59 15.13 16.88
C ILE A 26 -27.20 16.09 17.90
N ASN A 27 -26.75 17.33 17.89
CA ASN A 27 -27.43 18.43 18.58
C ASN A 27 -28.67 18.80 17.79
N PHE A 28 -29.83 18.59 18.39
CA PHE A 28 -31.12 18.87 17.76
C PHE A 28 -31.63 20.25 18.14
N ASN A 29 -32.07 21.01 17.15
CA ASN A 29 -32.84 22.23 17.32
C ASN A 29 -34.29 21.95 16.89
N PHE A 30 -35.11 21.46 17.80
CA PHE A 30 -36.50 21.13 17.52
C PHE A 30 -37.38 22.36 17.50
N THR A 31 -38.39 22.33 16.66
CA THR A 31 -39.52 23.28 16.75
C THR A 31 -40.39 22.91 17.96
N GLN A 32 -41.22 23.86 18.41
CA GLN A 32 -42.19 23.62 19.52
C GLN A 32 -43.14 22.46 19.18
N GLU A 33 -43.55 22.31 17.94
CA GLU A 33 -44.40 21.22 17.47
C GLU A 33 -43.69 19.85 17.56
N GLN A 34 -42.41 19.82 17.14
CA GLN A 34 -41.60 18.63 17.22
C GLN A 34 -41.32 18.21 18.66
N GLU A 35 -41.01 19.16 19.54
CA GLU A 35 -40.84 18.90 20.97
C GLU A 35 -42.14 18.38 21.63
N SER A 36 -43.27 18.96 21.30
CA SER A 36 -44.57 18.51 21.78
C SER A 36 -44.86 17.08 21.34
N SER A 37 -44.57 16.77 20.11
CA SER A 37 -44.70 15.42 19.52
C SER A 37 -43.82 14.41 20.23
N LEU A 38 -42.54 14.74 20.41
CA LEU A 38 -41.59 13.88 21.13
C LEU A 38 -42.02 13.64 22.59
N ASN A 39 -42.50 14.67 23.27
CA ASN A 39 -42.97 14.57 24.66
C ASN A 39 -44.26 13.74 24.78
N SER A 40 -45.06 13.66 23.70
CA SER A 40 -46.24 12.78 23.64
C SER A 40 -45.89 11.34 23.20
N GLY A 41 -44.62 10.99 23.05
CA GLY A 41 -44.15 9.66 22.67
C GLY A 41 -44.26 9.34 21.19
N LYS A 42 -44.46 10.36 20.35
CA LYS A 42 -44.51 10.17 18.88
C LYS A 42 -43.09 10.17 18.28
N ILE A 43 -42.94 9.46 17.16
CA ILE A 43 -41.76 9.52 16.30
C ILE A 43 -41.82 10.80 15.47
N VAL A 44 -40.74 11.52 15.42
CA VAL A 44 -40.59 12.77 14.67
C VAL A 44 -39.52 12.59 13.60
N GLU A 45 -39.79 13.07 12.40
CA GLU A 45 -38.76 13.17 11.37
C GLU A 45 -38.00 14.49 11.52
N TYR A 46 -36.66 14.38 11.57
CA TYR A 46 -35.75 15.50 11.68
C TYR A 46 -34.56 15.28 10.73
N ASN A 47 -34.45 16.11 9.69
CA ASN A 47 -33.36 16.00 8.69
C ASN A 47 -33.11 14.56 8.21
N GLN A 48 -34.15 13.88 7.72
CA GLN A 48 -34.12 12.47 7.27
C GLN A 48 -33.92 11.41 8.35
N TYR A 49 -33.78 11.79 9.61
CA TYR A 49 -33.70 10.87 10.75
C TYR A 49 -35.05 10.71 11.44
N LEU A 50 -35.38 9.48 11.80
CA LEU A 50 -36.53 9.19 12.65
C LEU A 50 -36.06 9.23 14.11
N ILE A 51 -36.66 10.12 14.89
CA ILE A 51 -36.28 10.42 16.26
C ILE A 51 -37.45 10.12 17.20
N PHE A 52 -37.16 9.59 18.38
CA PHE A 52 -38.13 9.40 19.41
C PHE A 52 -37.54 9.67 20.80
N LYS A 53 -38.37 9.85 21.77
CA LYS A 53 -37.96 10.00 23.15
C LYS A 53 -38.29 8.72 23.93
N ASN A 54 -37.28 8.09 24.49
CA ASN A 54 -37.49 6.84 25.26
C ASN A 54 -38.15 7.11 26.63
N SER A 55 -38.49 6.05 27.35
CA SER A 55 -39.12 6.14 28.68
C SER A 55 -38.30 6.91 29.73
N ASN A 56 -37.00 7.03 29.56
CA ASN A 56 -36.09 7.78 30.39
C ASN A 56 -35.93 9.25 29.97
N GLY A 57 -36.68 9.70 28.97
CA GLY A 57 -36.60 11.05 28.47
C GLY A 57 -35.41 11.32 27.53
N ILE A 58 -34.67 10.28 27.15
CA ILE A 58 -33.47 10.39 26.27
C ILE A 58 -33.93 10.35 24.81
N ILE A 59 -33.40 11.27 24.02
CA ILE A 59 -33.64 11.29 22.57
C ILE A 59 -32.82 10.18 21.92
N ARG A 60 -33.51 9.37 21.11
CA ARG A 60 -32.95 8.23 20.40
C ARG A 60 -33.24 8.36 18.92
N GLN A 61 -32.36 7.83 18.09
CA GLN A 61 -32.55 7.71 16.64
C GLN A 61 -32.98 6.30 16.29
N LEU A 62 -33.94 6.18 15.39
CA LEU A 62 -34.35 4.92 14.79
C LEU A 62 -33.62 4.71 13.47
N LEU A 63 -32.95 3.60 13.36
CA LEU A 63 -32.28 3.17 12.14
C LEU A 63 -33.02 1.95 11.57
N LYS A 64 -33.31 1.99 10.27
CA LYS A 64 -33.88 0.81 9.61
C LYS A 64 -32.92 -0.37 9.72
N LEU A 65 -33.48 -1.55 9.92
CA LEU A 65 -32.67 -2.77 9.99
C LEU A 65 -32.03 -3.07 8.62
N SER A 66 -32.72 -2.75 7.51
CA SER A 66 -32.19 -2.90 6.15
C SER A 66 -30.88 -2.14 5.94
N ASP A 67 -30.73 -0.95 6.54
CA ASP A 67 -29.49 -0.17 6.44
C ASP A 67 -28.33 -0.76 7.25
N ALA A 68 -28.66 -1.60 8.21
CA ALA A 68 -27.70 -2.18 9.14
C ALA A 68 -27.35 -3.64 8.84
N ILE A 69 -28.14 -4.30 7.98
CA ILE A 69 -27.90 -5.70 7.60
C ILE A 69 -27.14 -5.75 6.29
N GLY A 70 -26.24 -6.71 6.15
CA GLY A 70 -25.56 -7.02 4.91
C GLY A 70 -24.76 -8.29 5.03
N GLU A 71 -24.22 -8.74 3.91
CA GLU A 71 -23.27 -9.84 3.94
C GLU A 71 -22.03 -9.40 4.74
N THR A 72 -21.65 -10.25 5.68
CA THR A 72 -20.39 -10.06 6.38
C THR A 72 -19.28 -10.56 5.48
N ASP A 73 -18.20 -9.82 5.47
CA ASP A 73 -17.01 -10.16 4.68
C ASP A 73 -16.09 -11.17 5.41
N ASP A 74 -16.65 -11.96 6.29
CA ASP A 74 -15.97 -13.06 6.94
C ASP A 74 -15.74 -14.23 5.97
N PHE A 75 -14.79 -15.09 6.34
CA PHE A 75 -14.45 -16.32 5.61
C PHE A 75 -15.70 -17.16 5.23
N ASP A 76 -16.68 -17.21 6.11
CA ASP A 76 -18.01 -17.73 5.84
C ASP A 76 -18.95 -16.53 5.67
N ALA A 77 -19.18 -16.06 4.45
CA ALA A 77 -20.09 -14.97 4.19
C ALA A 77 -21.47 -15.27 4.82
N LYS A 78 -21.83 -14.52 5.83
CA LYS A 78 -23.11 -14.63 6.53
C LYS A 78 -23.76 -13.27 6.57
N ILE A 79 -25.07 -13.27 6.48
CA ILE A 79 -25.83 -12.06 6.67
C ILE A 79 -25.81 -11.70 8.15
N GLY A 80 -25.45 -10.48 8.46
CA GLY A 80 -25.34 -9.99 9.82
C GLY A 80 -25.44 -8.47 9.90
N LEU A 81 -25.36 -7.96 11.13
CA LEU A 81 -25.33 -6.52 11.35
C LEU A 81 -23.99 -5.93 10.88
N ARG A 82 -24.06 -4.96 9.98
CA ARG A 82 -22.90 -4.16 9.59
C ARG A 82 -22.42 -3.32 10.78
N LYS A 83 -21.12 -3.25 10.94
CA LYS A 83 -20.46 -2.36 11.89
C LYS A 83 -19.48 -1.49 11.14
N ILE A 84 -19.34 -0.25 11.55
CA ILE A 84 -18.26 0.60 11.10
C ILE A 84 -16.96 -0.10 11.48
N ARG A 85 -16.06 -0.26 10.53
CA ARG A 85 -14.75 -0.84 10.76
C ARG A 85 -13.90 0.21 11.50
N GLY A 86 -13.53 -0.10 12.74
CA GLY A 86 -12.60 0.70 13.51
C GLY A 86 -11.14 0.29 13.26
N ASP A 87 -10.29 0.57 14.21
CA ASP A 87 -8.86 0.22 14.23
C ASP A 87 -8.60 -1.26 14.51
N TRP A 88 -9.57 -1.98 15.05
CA TRP A 88 -9.51 -3.43 15.27
C TRP A 88 -10.04 -4.22 14.08
N TRP A 89 -9.14 -4.92 13.38
CA TRP A 89 -9.43 -5.76 12.23
C TRP A 89 -9.29 -7.23 12.60
N GLY A 90 -10.36 -7.81 13.09
CA GLY A 90 -10.43 -9.20 13.52
C GLY A 90 -10.66 -10.19 12.38
N CYS A 91 -10.73 -11.48 12.74
CA CYS A 91 -11.19 -12.60 11.88
C CYS A 91 -10.26 -13.04 10.75
N PHE A 92 -9.07 -12.45 10.57
CA PHE A 92 -8.10 -12.91 9.56
C PHE A 92 -7.34 -14.19 9.95
N TYR A 93 -7.44 -14.63 11.20
CA TYR A 93 -6.77 -15.88 11.65
C TYR A 93 -7.24 -17.12 10.88
N LYS A 94 -8.48 -17.14 10.41
CA LYS A 94 -9.02 -18.24 9.60
C LYS A 94 -8.37 -18.29 8.21
N ASP A 95 -8.02 -17.15 7.64
CA ASP A 95 -7.32 -17.07 6.37
C ASP A 95 -5.91 -17.65 6.49
N MET A 96 -5.27 -17.50 7.65
CA MET A 96 -3.94 -18.04 7.89
C MET A 96 -3.88 -19.58 7.78
N MET A 97 -4.97 -20.28 8.11
CA MET A 97 -5.05 -21.73 7.94
C MET A 97 -5.05 -22.18 6.47
N ASN A 98 -5.50 -21.31 5.57
CA ASN A 98 -5.60 -21.56 4.14
C ASN A 98 -4.59 -20.76 3.30
N ILE A 99 -3.67 -20.08 3.94
CA ILE A 99 -2.77 -19.12 3.29
C ILE A 99 -1.93 -19.76 2.17
N ASN A 100 -1.59 -21.03 2.29
CA ASN A 100 -0.82 -21.75 1.28
C ASN A 100 -1.64 -22.09 0.03
N LYS A 101 -2.98 -22.04 0.09
CA LYS A 101 -3.85 -22.22 -1.07
C LYS A 101 -3.86 -21.01 -2.00
N GLU A 102 -3.48 -19.85 -1.50
CA GLU A 102 -3.32 -18.64 -2.31
C GLU A 102 -2.13 -18.81 -3.25
N ALA A 103 -2.38 -18.85 -4.55
CA ALA A 103 -1.44 -19.17 -5.62
C ALA A 103 -0.72 -20.52 -5.46
N ASN A 104 -1.23 -21.42 -4.62
CA ASN A 104 -0.57 -22.68 -4.29
C ASN A 104 0.92 -22.46 -3.96
N LEU A 105 1.18 -21.51 -3.07
CA LEU A 105 2.51 -21.04 -2.70
C LEU A 105 2.79 -21.28 -1.23
N VAL A 106 3.77 -22.13 -0.96
CA VAL A 106 4.28 -22.38 0.39
C VAL A 106 5.33 -21.33 0.73
N TRP A 107 5.03 -20.48 1.72
CA TRP A 107 5.92 -19.46 2.21
C TRP A 107 5.96 -19.47 3.74
N LYS A 108 7.14 -19.66 4.32
CA LYS A 108 7.30 -19.85 5.77
C LYS A 108 7.47 -18.55 6.57
N ALA A 109 7.72 -17.44 5.91
CA ALA A 109 8.13 -16.18 6.52
C ALA A 109 7.04 -15.10 6.55
N GLY A 110 5.87 -15.40 7.13
CA GLY A 110 4.90 -14.34 7.45
C GLY A 110 4.10 -13.80 6.26
N LYS A 111 3.73 -14.66 5.29
CA LYS A 111 2.80 -14.29 4.21
C LYS A 111 1.52 -13.65 4.78
N LYS A 112 1.09 -12.55 4.22
CA LYS A 112 -0.18 -11.90 4.57
C LYS A 112 -1.31 -12.49 3.72
N PRO A 113 -2.51 -12.68 4.28
CA PRO A 113 -3.65 -13.18 3.51
C PRO A 113 -4.14 -12.14 2.49
N GLU A 114 -4.51 -12.59 1.31
CA GLU A 114 -5.02 -11.72 0.24
C GLU A 114 -6.25 -10.93 0.67
N ARG A 115 -7.12 -11.50 1.51
CA ARG A 115 -8.32 -10.82 2.00
C ARG A 115 -7.98 -9.58 2.82
N LEU A 116 -6.94 -9.62 3.66
CA LEU A 116 -6.50 -8.43 4.43
C LEU A 116 -6.03 -7.31 3.50
N ILE A 117 -5.20 -7.65 2.52
CA ILE A 117 -4.69 -6.64 1.57
C ILE A 117 -5.82 -6.12 0.67
N ARG A 118 -6.77 -6.97 0.27
CA ARG A 118 -7.97 -6.54 -0.46
C ARG A 118 -8.73 -5.46 0.31
N ASP A 119 -9.00 -5.69 1.58
CA ASP A 119 -9.75 -4.75 2.41
C ASP A 119 -9.02 -3.41 2.53
N ILE A 120 -7.68 -3.43 2.63
CA ILE A 120 -6.85 -2.22 2.65
C ILE A 120 -6.97 -1.48 1.31
N LEU A 121 -6.81 -2.18 0.18
CA LEU A 121 -6.88 -1.55 -1.13
C LEU A 121 -8.28 -1.06 -1.48
N GLU A 122 -9.31 -1.73 -1.02
CA GLU A 122 -10.71 -1.33 -1.26
C GLU A 122 -11.06 0.00 -0.60
N ILE A 123 -10.55 0.27 0.60
CA ILE A 123 -10.81 1.53 1.32
C ILE A 123 -9.87 2.67 0.93
N SER A 124 -8.74 2.38 0.27
CA SER A 124 -7.70 3.37 -0.01
C SER A 124 -7.48 3.66 -1.50
N THR A 125 -8.01 2.83 -2.41
CA THR A 125 -7.76 2.93 -3.85
C THR A 125 -8.99 2.62 -4.69
N GLN A 126 -8.95 3.05 -5.96
CA GLN A 126 -9.92 2.73 -6.99
C GLN A 126 -9.27 1.89 -8.11
N GLU A 127 -10.08 1.36 -9.06
CA GLU A 127 -9.55 0.69 -10.25
C GLU A 127 -8.57 1.61 -11.01
N ASN A 128 -7.47 1.05 -11.50
CA ASN A 128 -6.36 1.73 -12.20
C ASN A 128 -5.46 2.62 -11.34
N ASP A 129 -5.70 2.77 -10.04
CA ASP A 129 -4.75 3.43 -9.16
C ASP A 129 -3.42 2.65 -9.10
N LEU A 130 -2.35 3.34 -8.74
CA LEU A 130 -1.02 2.76 -8.60
C LEU A 130 -0.76 2.40 -7.13
N VAL A 131 -0.45 1.14 -6.89
CA VAL A 131 -0.08 0.60 -5.59
C VAL A 131 1.42 0.33 -5.56
N LEU A 132 2.12 0.86 -4.59
CA LEU A 132 3.54 0.63 -4.36
C LEU A 132 3.75 -0.22 -3.11
N ASP A 133 4.50 -1.30 -3.24
CA ASP A 133 5.01 -2.10 -2.11
C ASP A 133 6.51 -2.31 -2.29
N PHE A 134 7.31 -1.61 -1.51
CA PHE A 134 8.77 -1.69 -1.59
C PHE A 134 9.40 -2.74 -0.66
N PHE A 135 8.56 -3.59 -0.04
CA PHE A 135 8.94 -4.82 0.63
C PHE A 135 8.00 -5.96 0.18
N ALA A 136 7.96 -6.21 -1.13
CA ALA A 136 6.96 -7.06 -1.77
C ALA A 136 6.86 -8.48 -1.17
N GLY A 137 7.94 -8.98 -0.59
CA GLY A 137 7.96 -10.29 0.05
C GLY A 137 7.47 -11.40 -0.87
N SER A 138 6.43 -12.10 -0.44
CA SER A 138 5.79 -13.13 -1.28
C SER A 138 4.88 -12.57 -2.37
N GLY A 139 4.84 -11.26 -2.59
CA GLY A 139 4.05 -10.59 -3.64
C GLY A 139 2.55 -10.53 -3.38
N THR A 140 2.11 -10.59 -2.12
CA THR A 140 0.67 -10.56 -1.82
C THR A 140 0.02 -9.26 -2.28
N THR A 141 0.65 -8.12 -2.02
CA THR A 141 0.11 -6.80 -2.43
C THR A 141 -0.02 -6.70 -3.94
N CYS A 142 1.05 -7.08 -4.68
CA CYS A 142 1.03 -7.08 -6.15
C CYS A 142 -0.06 -8.01 -6.71
N THR A 143 -0.20 -9.20 -6.12
CA THR A 143 -1.23 -10.17 -6.48
C THR A 143 -2.64 -9.60 -6.30
N VAL A 144 -2.91 -9.01 -5.14
CA VAL A 144 -4.22 -8.44 -4.84
C VAL A 144 -4.52 -7.24 -5.72
N ALA A 145 -3.55 -6.33 -5.91
CA ALA A 145 -3.67 -5.20 -6.82
C ALA A 145 -4.02 -5.66 -8.24
N HIS A 146 -3.34 -6.68 -8.75
CA HIS A 146 -3.61 -7.27 -10.06
C HIS A 146 -5.04 -7.82 -10.17
N LYS A 147 -5.46 -8.65 -9.19
CA LYS A 147 -6.81 -9.24 -9.14
C LYS A 147 -7.92 -8.19 -9.05
N MET A 148 -7.63 -7.06 -8.41
CA MET A 148 -8.54 -5.93 -8.25
C MET A 148 -8.42 -4.86 -9.34
N LYS A 149 -7.65 -5.10 -10.41
CA LYS A 149 -7.42 -4.18 -11.53
C LYS A 149 -6.75 -2.85 -11.12
N ARG A 150 -5.86 -2.89 -10.14
CA ARG A 150 -4.96 -1.79 -9.82
C ARG A 150 -3.63 -2.02 -10.51
N ARG A 151 -2.95 -0.94 -10.88
CA ARG A 151 -1.54 -1.00 -11.28
C ARG A 151 -0.68 -1.20 -10.04
N TYR A 152 0.49 -1.76 -10.18
CA TYR A 152 1.36 -1.97 -9.02
C TYR A 152 2.84 -1.91 -9.40
N ILE A 153 3.64 -1.53 -8.40
CA ILE A 153 5.09 -1.64 -8.39
C ILE A 153 5.43 -2.40 -7.11
N GLY A 154 6.08 -3.55 -7.25
CA GLY A 154 6.62 -4.32 -6.13
C GLY A 154 8.14 -4.31 -6.19
N ILE A 155 8.78 -3.96 -5.09
CA ILE A 155 10.24 -3.95 -4.95
C ILE A 155 10.62 -4.96 -3.88
N GLU A 156 11.63 -5.76 -4.15
CA GLU A 156 12.18 -6.72 -3.18
C GLU A 156 13.69 -6.86 -3.43
N GLN A 157 14.47 -6.80 -2.37
CA GLN A 157 15.93 -6.89 -2.48
C GLN A 157 16.46 -8.34 -2.41
N MET A 158 15.62 -9.27 -1.92
CA MET A 158 16.05 -10.65 -1.69
C MET A 158 15.86 -11.52 -2.93
N ASP A 159 16.76 -12.46 -3.16
CA ASP A 159 16.79 -13.35 -4.33
C ASP A 159 15.49 -14.14 -4.56
N TYR A 160 14.70 -14.35 -3.50
CA TYR A 160 13.43 -15.06 -3.65
C TYR A 160 12.38 -14.29 -4.48
N ILE A 161 12.59 -13.03 -4.79
CA ILE A 161 11.71 -12.28 -5.72
C ILE A 161 11.56 -13.04 -7.04
N GLU A 162 12.64 -13.65 -7.52
CA GLU A 162 12.63 -14.42 -8.77
C GLU A 162 11.84 -15.72 -8.65
N THR A 163 12.10 -16.47 -7.59
CA THR A 163 11.57 -17.83 -7.44
C THR A 163 10.18 -17.89 -6.78
N ILE A 164 9.80 -16.87 -6.03
CA ILE A 164 8.55 -16.82 -5.27
C ILE A 164 7.60 -15.76 -5.84
N THR A 165 8.01 -14.49 -5.79
CA THR A 165 7.12 -13.35 -6.12
C THR A 165 6.76 -13.35 -7.60
N LYS A 166 7.74 -13.47 -8.48
CA LYS A 166 7.56 -13.57 -9.92
C LYS A 166 6.71 -14.78 -10.30
N GLU A 167 6.99 -15.95 -9.72
CA GLU A 167 6.24 -17.18 -10.02
C GLU A 167 4.80 -17.10 -9.50
N ARG A 168 4.56 -16.43 -8.37
CA ARG A 168 3.19 -16.14 -7.90
C ARG A 168 2.42 -15.32 -8.91
N LEU A 169 3.01 -14.23 -9.40
CA LEU A 169 2.35 -13.35 -10.37
C LEU A 169 2.08 -14.06 -11.70
N LYS A 170 2.95 -14.95 -12.16
CA LYS A 170 2.69 -15.79 -13.34
C LYS A 170 1.43 -16.65 -13.14
N LYS A 171 1.32 -17.37 -12.00
CA LYS A 171 0.14 -18.17 -11.68
C LYS A 171 -1.14 -17.33 -11.61
N VAL A 172 -1.05 -16.10 -11.10
CA VAL A 172 -2.17 -15.16 -11.09
C VAL A 172 -2.62 -14.82 -12.51
N ILE A 173 -1.69 -14.47 -13.39
CA ILE A 173 -1.98 -14.20 -14.81
C ILE A 173 -2.59 -15.42 -15.51
N GLU A 174 -2.14 -16.61 -15.17
CA GLU A 174 -2.68 -17.89 -15.68
C GLU A 174 -4.08 -18.20 -15.13
N GLY A 175 -4.60 -17.40 -14.19
CA GLY A 175 -5.96 -17.52 -13.69
C GLY A 175 -6.13 -18.43 -12.49
N GLU A 176 -5.14 -18.49 -11.59
CA GLU A 176 -5.29 -19.22 -10.35
C GLU A 176 -6.50 -18.74 -9.55
N GLN A 177 -7.24 -19.66 -8.90
CA GLN A 177 -8.52 -19.39 -8.26
C GLN A 177 -8.47 -19.35 -6.73
N GLY A 178 -7.28 -19.25 -6.15
CA GLY A 178 -7.09 -19.10 -4.71
C GLY A 178 -7.35 -17.68 -4.19
N GLY A 179 -7.29 -17.51 -2.90
CA GLY A 179 -7.44 -16.23 -2.24
C GLY A 179 -8.72 -15.48 -2.60
N ILE A 180 -8.60 -14.27 -3.10
CA ILE A 180 -9.72 -13.39 -3.44
C ILE A 180 -10.25 -13.54 -4.87
N SER A 181 -9.68 -14.43 -5.71
CA SER A 181 -9.99 -14.52 -7.15
C SER A 181 -11.50 -14.61 -7.40
N LYS A 182 -12.21 -15.47 -6.65
CA LYS A 182 -13.67 -15.62 -6.80
C LYS A 182 -14.45 -14.36 -6.40
N LYS A 183 -14.00 -13.65 -5.36
CA LYS A 183 -14.67 -12.42 -4.89
C LYS A 183 -14.49 -11.25 -5.86
N CYS A 184 -13.37 -11.22 -6.58
CA CYS A 184 -13.09 -10.20 -7.59
C CYS A 184 -13.53 -10.62 -9.01
N ASP A 185 -14.18 -11.77 -9.17
CA ASP A 185 -14.50 -12.39 -10.47
C ASP A 185 -13.28 -12.45 -11.41
N PHE A 186 -12.09 -12.65 -10.82
CA PHE A 186 -10.84 -12.68 -11.55
C PHE A 186 -10.61 -14.05 -12.17
N LYS A 187 -10.37 -14.08 -13.48
CA LYS A 187 -10.20 -15.32 -14.27
C LYS A 187 -8.82 -15.44 -14.93
N GLY A 188 -7.93 -14.55 -14.57
CA GLY A 188 -6.60 -14.47 -15.19
C GLY A 188 -6.47 -13.33 -16.19
N GLY A 189 -5.32 -13.27 -16.84
CA GLY A 189 -4.98 -12.25 -17.83
C GLY A 189 -4.16 -11.11 -17.23
N GLY A 190 -3.84 -10.15 -18.10
CA GLY A 190 -2.93 -9.05 -17.78
C GLY A 190 -1.47 -9.40 -18.02
N SER A 191 -0.59 -8.52 -17.57
CA SER A 191 0.87 -8.68 -17.69
C SER A 191 1.56 -7.89 -16.58
N PHE A 192 2.81 -8.23 -16.32
CA PHE A 192 3.73 -7.42 -15.52
C PHE A 192 5.11 -7.41 -16.13
N VAL A 193 5.91 -6.41 -15.79
CA VAL A 193 7.31 -6.33 -16.13
C VAL A 193 8.13 -6.77 -14.94
N TYR A 194 9.05 -7.70 -15.15
CA TYR A 194 10.08 -8.06 -14.18
C TYR A 194 11.38 -7.39 -14.61
N ALA A 195 12.01 -6.69 -13.68
CA ALA A 195 13.28 -6.02 -13.94
C ALA A 195 14.22 -6.18 -12.72
N GLU A 196 15.49 -6.29 -12.98
CA GLU A 196 16.54 -6.26 -11.99
C GLU A 196 17.33 -4.97 -12.14
N LEU A 197 17.54 -4.27 -11.03
CA LEU A 197 18.40 -3.10 -11.04
C LEU A 197 19.85 -3.57 -11.13
N LYS A 198 20.56 -3.05 -12.12
CA LYS A 198 21.98 -3.33 -12.27
C LYS A 198 22.75 -2.58 -11.16
N GLU A 199 23.56 -3.31 -10.42
CA GLU A 199 24.46 -2.74 -9.40
C GLU A 199 25.67 -2.04 -10.08
N VAL A 200 25.41 -0.92 -10.74
CA VAL A 200 26.45 -0.22 -11.52
C VAL A 200 27.60 0.24 -10.63
N ASN A 201 27.29 0.85 -9.49
CA ASN A 201 28.29 1.38 -8.59
C ASN A 201 29.17 0.28 -7.98
N LEU A 202 28.60 -0.86 -7.61
CA LEU A 202 29.34 -1.99 -7.06
C LEU A 202 30.31 -2.55 -8.10
N GLU A 203 29.92 -2.68 -9.36
CA GLU A 203 30.76 -3.16 -10.44
C GLU A 203 31.91 -2.17 -10.70
N VAL A 204 31.65 -0.89 -10.72
CA VAL A 204 32.68 0.14 -10.88
C VAL A 204 33.64 0.17 -9.71
N LYS A 205 33.14 0.07 -8.46
CA LYS A 205 33.99 -0.08 -7.28
C LYS A 205 34.93 -1.29 -7.39
N ARG A 206 34.42 -2.43 -7.84
CA ARG A 206 35.25 -3.61 -8.08
C ARG A 206 36.34 -3.35 -9.10
N GLN A 207 36.03 -2.64 -10.19
CA GLN A 207 37.02 -2.28 -11.22
C GLN A 207 38.07 -1.33 -10.65
N ILE A 208 37.68 -0.29 -9.90
CA ILE A 208 38.60 0.65 -9.25
C ILE A 208 39.50 -0.08 -8.23
N LEU A 209 38.93 -0.94 -7.38
CA LEU A 209 39.70 -1.70 -6.40
C LEU A 209 40.72 -2.65 -7.03
N ASN A 210 40.41 -3.20 -8.19
CA ASN A 210 41.30 -4.09 -8.95
C ASN A 210 42.30 -3.37 -9.87
N ALA A 211 42.13 -2.06 -10.10
CA ALA A 211 43.01 -1.26 -10.93
C ALA A 211 44.46 -1.29 -10.41
N LYS A 212 45.43 -1.30 -11.30
CA LYS A 212 46.86 -1.44 -10.97
C LYS A 212 47.60 -0.10 -10.98
N SER A 213 46.96 0.96 -11.45
CA SER A 213 47.55 2.28 -11.55
C SER A 213 46.53 3.41 -11.34
N ALA A 214 47.00 4.58 -10.95
CA ALA A 214 46.19 5.80 -10.83
C ALA A 214 45.51 6.19 -12.16
N SER A 215 46.21 6.02 -13.28
CA SER A 215 45.67 6.32 -14.59
C SER A 215 44.55 5.38 -15.00
N GLU A 216 44.58 4.13 -14.57
CA GLU A 216 43.50 3.15 -14.77
C GLU A 216 42.27 3.51 -13.92
N CYS A 217 42.46 3.88 -12.64
CA CYS A 217 41.37 4.36 -11.78
C CYS A 217 40.67 5.59 -12.40
N LEU A 218 41.47 6.58 -12.84
CA LEU A 218 40.96 7.80 -13.44
C LEU A 218 40.17 7.52 -14.71
N LYS A 219 40.63 6.59 -15.56
CA LYS A 219 39.92 6.18 -16.77
C LYS A 219 38.56 5.56 -16.43
N ILE A 220 38.52 4.61 -15.51
CA ILE A 220 37.28 3.95 -15.06
C ILE A 220 36.32 5.00 -14.52
N PHE A 221 36.80 5.94 -13.70
CA PHE A 221 35.99 6.97 -13.11
C PHE A 221 35.43 7.97 -14.15
N ASN A 222 36.25 8.39 -15.12
CA ASN A 222 35.81 9.29 -16.19
C ASN A 222 34.78 8.64 -17.11
N ASP A 223 34.97 7.37 -17.50
CA ASP A 223 33.99 6.63 -18.28
C ASP A 223 32.62 6.55 -17.60
N LEU A 224 32.62 6.55 -16.24
CA LEU A 224 31.41 6.57 -15.45
C LEU A 224 30.78 7.95 -15.34
N ASN A 225 31.61 8.98 -15.14
CA ASN A 225 31.17 10.36 -14.96
C ASN A 225 30.33 10.86 -16.15
N GLU A 226 30.70 10.50 -17.36
CA GLU A 226 29.93 10.85 -18.56
C GLU A 226 28.54 10.20 -18.61
N ARG A 227 28.34 9.08 -17.94
CA ARG A 227 27.13 8.25 -18.06
C ARG A 227 26.19 8.28 -16.85
N PHE A 228 26.72 8.35 -15.64
CA PHE A 228 25.97 8.03 -14.42
C PHE A 228 26.18 8.99 -13.24
N LEU A 229 27.29 9.70 -13.15
CA LEU A 229 27.54 10.65 -12.07
C LEU A 229 26.94 12.01 -12.43
N LYS A 230 25.72 12.25 -12.02
CA LYS A 230 25.00 13.52 -12.25
C LYS A 230 24.98 14.42 -11.03
N ARG A 231 25.40 13.93 -9.87
CA ARG A 231 25.51 14.75 -8.65
C ARG A 231 26.89 15.37 -8.57
N ALA A 232 26.93 16.68 -8.48
CA ALA A 232 28.15 17.49 -8.46
C ALA A 232 28.60 17.87 -7.02
N ASP A 233 28.04 17.27 -5.98
CA ASP A 233 28.50 17.40 -4.60
C ASP A 233 29.88 16.78 -4.37
N CYS A 234 30.26 15.90 -5.26
CA CYS A 234 31.64 15.50 -5.32
C CYS A 234 32.43 16.63 -5.95
N LYS A 235 33.38 17.17 -5.24
CA LYS A 235 34.40 18.07 -5.75
C LYS A 235 35.26 17.33 -6.78
N ILE A 236 34.65 16.98 -7.91
CA ILE A 236 35.31 16.26 -9.01
C ILE A 236 36.58 17.00 -9.43
N GLY A 237 36.62 18.33 -9.25
CA GLY A 237 37.82 19.11 -9.42
C GLY A 237 38.98 18.73 -8.48
N GLU A 238 38.71 18.18 -7.31
CA GLU A 238 39.76 17.77 -6.36
C GLU A 238 40.52 16.53 -6.83
N ILE A 239 39.92 15.61 -7.59
CA ILE A 239 40.63 14.45 -8.16
C ILE A 239 41.65 14.82 -9.21
N HIS A 240 41.58 16.03 -9.75
CA HIS A 240 42.57 16.57 -10.71
C HIS A 240 43.63 17.44 -10.01
N SER A 241 43.54 17.64 -8.70
CA SER A 241 44.50 18.40 -7.92
C SER A 241 45.86 17.68 -7.82
N GLU A 242 46.94 18.45 -7.70
CA GLU A 242 48.28 17.88 -7.45
C GLU A 242 48.27 17.09 -6.12
N GLU A 243 47.52 17.56 -5.12
CA GLU A 243 47.41 16.89 -3.82
C GLU A 243 46.84 15.48 -3.95
N PHE A 244 45.76 15.31 -4.72
CA PHE A 244 45.18 14.01 -4.96
C PHE A 244 46.12 13.07 -5.75
N GLN A 245 46.78 13.59 -6.76
CA GLN A 245 47.71 12.83 -7.58
C GLN A 245 48.96 12.34 -6.83
N ASN A 246 49.33 13.07 -5.75
CA ASN A 246 50.45 12.70 -4.87
C ASN A 246 50.08 11.67 -3.80
N LEU A 247 48.79 11.32 -3.66
CA LEU A 247 48.35 10.26 -2.74
C LEU A 247 48.79 8.86 -3.24
N ASP A 248 48.96 7.94 -2.32
CA ASP A 248 49.19 6.55 -2.71
C ASP A 248 47.95 5.95 -3.41
N LEU A 249 48.18 4.92 -4.20
CA LEU A 249 47.11 4.31 -5.02
C LEU A 249 45.92 3.82 -4.20
N ASN A 250 46.13 3.31 -2.97
CA ASN A 250 45.04 2.80 -2.15
C ASN A 250 44.17 3.95 -1.64
N GLU A 251 44.78 5.07 -1.26
CA GLU A 251 44.05 6.24 -0.83
C GLU A 251 43.27 6.89 -1.97
N GLN A 252 43.84 6.96 -3.18
CA GLN A 252 43.11 7.39 -4.37
C GLN A 252 41.89 6.48 -4.63
N LYS A 253 42.04 5.15 -4.56
CA LYS A 253 40.93 4.19 -4.70
C LYS A 253 39.85 4.40 -3.66
N ARG A 254 40.25 4.64 -2.39
CA ARG A 254 39.30 4.92 -1.30
C ARG A 254 38.45 6.16 -1.59
N ILE A 255 39.08 7.23 -2.07
CA ILE A 255 38.40 8.48 -2.43
C ILE A 255 37.47 8.26 -3.61
N TYR A 256 37.89 7.57 -4.66
CA TYR A 256 37.00 7.26 -5.79
C TYR A 256 35.78 6.44 -5.34
N CYS A 257 35.98 5.45 -4.47
CA CYS A 257 34.84 4.67 -3.94
C CYS A 257 33.92 5.50 -3.09
N ALA A 258 34.45 6.41 -2.26
CA ALA A 258 33.63 7.31 -1.44
C ALA A 258 32.82 8.31 -2.31
N LEU A 259 33.37 8.78 -3.41
CA LEU A 259 32.68 9.60 -4.39
C LEU A 259 31.51 8.83 -5.07
N LEU A 260 31.70 7.54 -5.36
CA LEU A 260 30.63 6.70 -5.89
C LEU A 260 29.53 6.47 -4.84
N ASP A 261 29.90 6.32 -3.58
CA ASP A 261 28.93 6.15 -2.48
C ASP A 261 28.09 7.41 -2.31
N SER A 262 28.71 8.59 -2.36
CA SER A 262 27.99 9.85 -2.21
C SER A 262 26.94 10.09 -3.33
N ASN A 263 27.12 9.48 -4.50
CA ASN A 263 26.15 9.55 -5.59
C ASN A 263 24.86 8.76 -5.31
N GLU A 264 24.87 7.89 -4.31
CA GLU A 264 23.70 7.11 -3.86
C GLU A 264 22.91 7.81 -2.73
N ASP A 265 23.48 8.86 -2.13
CA ASP A 265 22.84 9.57 -1.02
C ASP A 265 21.59 10.33 -1.47
N TYR A 266 20.57 10.34 -0.60
CA TYR A 266 19.37 11.14 -0.82
C TYR A 266 19.62 12.61 -0.51
N LEU A 267 19.03 13.50 -1.31
CA LEU A 267 18.94 14.92 -0.98
C LEU A 267 17.61 15.19 -0.26
N ASN A 268 17.68 15.93 0.84
CA ASN A 268 16.49 16.47 1.47
C ASN A 268 15.90 17.60 0.62
N LEU A 269 14.57 17.81 0.73
CA LEU A 269 13.88 18.85 -0.03
C LEU A 269 14.51 20.25 0.19
N GLY A 270 14.95 20.53 1.41
CA GLY A 270 15.60 21.81 1.75
C GLY A 270 16.96 22.04 1.10
N ASP A 271 17.64 20.97 0.70
CA ASP A 271 19.00 21.04 0.11
C ASP A 271 18.95 21.17 -1.42
N MET A 272 17.78 20.96 -2.04
CA MET A 272 17.64 20.95 -3.50
C MET A 272 17.80 22.31 -4.16
N ASP A 273 17.53 23.38 -3.43
CA ASP A 273 17.64 24.76 -3.93
C ASP A 273 19.05 25.36 -3.71
N GLU A 274 19.92 24.68 -2.99
CA GLU A 274 21.30 25.09 -2.85
C GLU A 274 22.07 24.76 -4.13
N ASP A 275 22.52 25.80 -4.85
CA ASP A 275 23.26 25.69 -6.11
C ASP A 275 24.58 24.88 -6.02
N ALA A 276 25.04 24.61 -4.79
CA ALA A 276 26.25 23.83 -4.53
C ALA A 276 26.16 22.38 -5.10
N TRP A 277 24.97 21.87 -5.34
CA TRP A 277 24.75 20.48 -5.73
C TRP A 277 24.58 20.25 -7.23
N GLY A 278 24.36 21.31 -8.03
CA GLY A 278 24.22 21.22 -9.48
C GLY A 278 23.09 20.28 -9.96
N ILE A 279 22.00 20.19 -9.20
CA ILE A 279 20.91 19.25 -9.45
C ILE A 279 20.19 19.66 -10.74
N ASP A 280 20.01 18.71 -11.65
CA ASP A 280 19.30 18.98 -12.90
C ASP A 280 17.80 19.21 -12.69
N GLY A 281 17.19 19.98 -13.62
CA GLY A 281 15.78 20.37 -13.52
C GLY A 281 14.80 19.19 -13.56
N ILE A 282 15.18 18.04 -14.11
CA ILE A 282 14.34 16.83 -14.14
C ILE A 282 14.33 16.20 -12.76
N THR A 283 15.49 16.08 -12.12
CA THR A 283 15.61 15.54 -10.76
C THR A 283 14.87 16.43 -9.76
N LYS A 284 14.98 17.76 -9.85
CA LYS A 284 14.19 18.71 -9.03
C LYS A 284 12.69 18.45 -9.18
N LYS A 285 12.20 18.33 -10.40
CA LYS A 285 10.79 18.08 -10.69
C LYS A 285 10.28 16.74 -10.15
N TYR A 286 11.07 15.68 -10.21
CA TYR A 286 10.71 14.40 -9.61
C TYR A 286 10.62 14.48 -8.08
N ASN A 287 11.52 15.21 -7.45
CA ASN A 287 11.47 15.43 -6.00
C ASN A 287 10.26 16.28 -5.60
N GLU A 288 9.91 17.33 -6.34
CA GLU A 288 8.67 18.09 -6.12
C GLU A 288 7.43 17.21 -6.15
N ILE A 289 7.34 16.29 -7.14
CA ILE A 289 6.24 15.33 -7.25
C ILE A 289 6.23 14.34 -6.06
N PHE A 290 7.39 13.95 -5.57
CA PHE A 290 7.50 13.01 -4.46
C PHE A 290 7.07 13.63 -3.12
N TYR A 291 7.35 14.93 -2.91
CA TYR A 291 7.03 15.65 -1.68
C TYR A 291 5.71 16.44 -1.72
N SER A 292 5.01 16.48 -2.87
CA SER A 292 3.69 17.10 -3.02
C SER A 292 2.57 16.16 -2.59
#